data_7208b34035e4cfa51f5024e8c55d63c9
#
_entry.id   7208b34035e4cfa51f5024e8c55d63c9
#
_cell.length_a   1.000
_cell.length_b   1.000
_cell.length_c   1.000
_cell.angle_alpha   90.00
_cell.angle_beta   90.00
_cell.angle_gamma   90.00
#
_symmetry.space_group_name_H-M   'P 1'
#
loop_
_entity.id
_entity.type
_entity.pdbx_description
1 polymer ?
#
loop_
_entity_poly.entity_id
_entity_poly.type
_entity_poly.pdbx_seq_one_letter_code
_entity_poly.pdbx_strand_id
1 'polypeptide(L)'
;QEKRGPKPVEERGCAHGCDVTVCATSCCQAAMAATLESSEEDTLLNFVRVLEKRDGTVLRLQQYGSGGVGCVVWDAAIVLSKYLETPGFSGDGAHTLSQRSVLELGSGTGAVGLMAATLGADVIVTDLEELQDLLKMNINMNKHLVTGSIQAKVLKWGEEIEDFPSPPDYILMADCIYYEEVSNE
;
A
#
# COMPACT_ATOMS: atom_id res chain seq x y z
N GLN A 1 -17.21 37.61 -20.41
CA GLN A 1 -16.64 36.29 -20.74
C GLN A 1 -16.52 35.50 -19.46
N GLU A 2 -17.48 34.63 -19.28
CA GLU A 2 -17.69 33.78 -18.09
C GLU A 2 -16.83 32.52 -18.24
N LYS A 3 -15.84 32.36 -17.37
CA LYS A 3 -15.01 31.14 -17.32
C LYS A 3 -15.81 30.03 -16.61
N ARG A 4 -16.29 29.06 -17.35
CA ARG A 4 -16.89 27.85 -16.81
C ARG A 4 -15.79 26.99 -16.15
N GLY A 5 -15.97 26.70 -14.87
CA GLY A 5 -15.18 25.75 -14.13
C GLY A 5 -15.41 24.30 -14.60
N PRO A 6 -14.50 23.36 -14.26
CA PRO A 6 -14.64 21.98 -14.68
C PRO A 6 -15.88 21.32 -14.08
N LYS A 7 -16.57 20.53 -14.90
CA LYS A 7 -17.75 19.74 -14.49
C LYS A 7 -17.31 18.62 -13.53
N PRO A 8 -18.15 18.25 -12.55
CA PRO A 8 -17.88 17.08 -11.72
C PRO A 8 -17.87 15.81 -12.58
N VAL A 9 -16.92 14.92 -12.28
CA VAL A 9 -16.81 13.59 -12.89
C VAL A 9 -17.97 12.75 -12.36
N GLU A 10 -18.82 12.26 -13.26
CA GLU A 10 -19.91 11.33 -12.95
C GLU A 10 -19.32 10.01 -12.46
N GLU A 11 -19.63 9.62 -11.24
CA GLU A 11 -19.36 8.29 -10.69
C GLU A 11 -20.07 7.23 -11.53
N ARG A 12 -19.35 6.56 -12.41
CA ARG A 12 -19.85 5.33 -13.02
C ARG A 12 -19.56 4.18 -12.09
N GLY A 13 -20.58 3.74 -11.37
CA GLY A 13 -20.54 2.55 -10.55
C GLY A 13 -20.11 1.34 -11.37
N CYS A 14 -19.07 0.64 -10.90
CA CYS A 14 -18.69 -0.66 -11.42
C CYS A 14 -19.77 -1.69 -11.09
N ALA A 15 -20.29 -2.36 -12.10
CA ALA A 15 -21.43 -3.29 -12.01
C ALA A 15 -21.07 -4.67 -11.43
N HIS A 16 -19.96 -4.87 -10.78
CA HIS A 16 -19.55 -6.11 -10.12
C HIS A 16 -18.82 -5.80 -8.81
N GLY A 17 -19.53 -5.63 -7.76
CA GLY A 17 -19.30 -6.01 -6.37
C GLY A 17 -18.02 -5.59 -5.65
N CYS A 18 -17.13 -4.74 -6.18
CA CYS A 18 -16.03 -4.15 -5.41
C CYS A 18 -16.51 -2.86 -4.77
N ASP A 19 -16.73 -2.85 -3.46
CA ASP A 19 -17.42 -1.75 -2.80
C ASP A 19 -16.58 -0.48 -2.60
N VAL A 20 -15.24 -0.52 -2.56
CA VAL A 20 -14.42 0.71 -2.42
C VAL A 20 -12.98 0.53 -2.90
N THR A 21 -12.52 1.39 -3.79
CA THR A 21 -11.09 1.64 -4.01
C THR A 21 -10.66 2.82 -3.15
N VAL A 22 -9.79 2.61 -2.18
CA VAL A 22 -9.21 3.70 -1.38
C VAL A 22 -7.82 4.00 -1.93
N CYS A 23 -7.69 5.18 -2.56
CA CYS A 23 -6.44 5.66 -3.12
C CYS A 23 -5.98 6.92 -2.36
N ALA A 24 -4.74 6.94 -1.92
CA ALA A 24 -4.07 8.13 -1.43
C ALA A 24 -2.90 8.47 -2.36
N THR A 25 -2.98 9.60 -3.03
CA THR A 25 -1.90 10.12 -3.87
C THR A 25 -1.27 11.33 -3.18
N SER A 26 0.03 11.30 -2.98
CA SER A 26 0.80 12.46 -2.51
C SER A 26 1.24 13.28 -3.71
N CYS A 27 0.82 14.54 -3.77
CA CYS A 27 1.26 15.48 -4.79
C CYS A 27 2.62 16.08 -4.39
N CYS A 28 3.67 15.27 -4.42
CA CYS A 28 5.05 15.73 -4.26
C CYS A 28 5.88 15.32 -5.47
N GLN A 29 5.84 16.15 -6.51
CA GLN A 29 6.84 16.12 -7.56
C GLN A 29 8.13 16.76 -7.03
N ALA A 30 9.07 15.94 -6.59
CA ALA A 30 10.47 16.34 -6.47
C ALA A 30 11.29 15.36 -7.31
N ALA A 31 11.66 15.81 -8.50
CA ALA A 31 12.59 15.12 -9.38
C ALA A 31 13.95 14.97 -8.68
N MET A 32 14.42 13.75 -8.48
CA MET A 32 15.83 13.46 -8.21
C MET A 32 16.29 12.37 -9.17
N ALA A 33 16.80 12.81 -10.31
CA ALA A 33 17.71 12.00 -11.11
C ALA A 33 19.09 12.09 -10.44
N ALA A 34 19.54 11.03 -9.81
CA ALA A 34 20.91 10.85 -9.36
C ALA A 34 21.43 9.51 -9.90
N THR A 35 22.43 9.61 -10.76
CA THR A 35 23.28 8.48 -11.17
C THR A 35 24.06 8.00 -9.96
N LEU A 36 23.91 6.75 -9.58
CA LEU A 36 24.60 6.12 -8.45
C LEU A 36 25.84 5.38 -8.94
N GLU A 37 27.00 5.84 -8.49
CA GLU A 37 28.21 5.03 -8.38
C GLU A 37 28.15 4.28 -7.04
N SER A 38 28.25 2.94 -7.07
CA SER A 38 28.19 2.08 -5.89
C SER A 38 29.45 2.26 -5.04
N SER A 39 29.31 2.73 -3.80
CA SER A 39 30.35 2.73 -2.78
C SER A 39 29.88 1.95 -1.53
N GLU A 40 30.84 1.41 -0.77
CA GLU A 40 30.62 0.59 0.45
C GLU A 40 29.86 1.32 1.59
N GLU A 41 29.46 2.57 1.40
CA GLU A 41 28.63 3.35 2.32
C GLU A 41 27.15 2.98 2.31
N ASP A 42 26.67 2.22 1.31
CA ASP A 42 25.25 1.88 1.12
C ASP A 42 24.67 0.97 2.20
N THR A 43 25.49 0.29 2.99
CA THR A 43 25.04 -0.56 4.11
C THR A 43 24.55 0.23 5.33
N LEU A 44 24.82 1.53 5.41
CA LEU A 44 24.46 2.40 6.52
C LEU A 44 23.01 2.98 6.44
N LEU A 45 22.31 2.79 5.33
CA LEU A 45 20.99 3.36 5.09
C LEU A 45 19.82 2.39 5.32
N ASN A 46 20.10 1.22 5.88
CA ASN A 46 19.05 0.27 6.26
C ASN A 46 18.52 0.62 7.64
N PHE A 47 17.26 1.01 7.74
CA PHE A 47 16.66 1.42 9.00
C PHE A 47 15.22 0.93 9.15
N VAL A 48 14.79 0.78 10.39
CA VAL A 48 13.41 0.37 10.69
C VAL A 48 12.59 1.62 10.94
N ARG A 49 11.55 1.81 10.14
CA ARG A 49 10.51 2.82 10.42
C ARG A 49 9.47 2.22 11.36
N VAL A 50 9.07 3.01 12.33
CA VAL A 50 8.01 2.65 13.29
C VAL A 50 6.74 3.39 12.92
N LEU A 51 5.65 2.65 12.78
CA LEU A 51 4.30 3.19 12.58
C LEU A 51 3.44 2.81 13.77
N GLU A 52 3.18 3.78 14.64
CA GLU A 52 2.35 3.59 15.82
C GLU A 52 0.87 3.47 15.44
N LYS A 53 0.18 2.48 16.01
CA LYS A 53 -1.26 2.25 15.87
C LYS A 53 -2.03 2.99 16.96
N ARG A 54 -3.35 3.17 16.77
CA ARG A 54 -4.22 3.83 17.75
C ARG A 54 -4.31 3.09 19.09
N ASP A 55 -4.10 1.77 19.09
CA ASP A 55 -4.08 0.94 20.29
C ASP A 55 -2.75 0.98 21.06
N GLY A 56 -1.79 1.76 20.58
CA GLY A 56 -0.44 1.90 21.15
C GLY A 56 0.54 0.81 20.71
N THR A 57 0.11 -0.20 19.95
CA THR A 57 1.04 -1.14 19.33
C THR A 57 1.76 -0.49 18.14
N VAL A 58 2.87 -1.07 17.71
CA VAL A 58 3.70 -0.48 16.66
C VAL A 58 4.04 -1.49 15.58
N LEU A 59 3.82 -1.11 14.33
CA LEU A 59 4.37 -1.81 13.17
C LEU A 59 5.83 -1.38 12.97
N ARG A 60 6.69 -2.35 12.68
CA ARG A 60 8.11 -2.14 12.39
C ARG A 60 8.36 -2.49 10.93
N LEU A 61 8.83 -1.53 10.15
CA LEU A 61 9.00 -1.64 8.71
C LEU A 61 10.47 -1.46 8.36
N GLN A 62 11.12 -2.54 7.95
CA GLN A 62 12.45 -2.47 7.36
C GLN A 62 12.40 -1.67 6.07
N GLN A 63 13.37 -0.79 5.87
CA GLN A 63 13.55 0.03 4.69
C GLN A 63 15.00 -0.05 4.21
N TYR A 64 15.20 0.15 2.92
CA TYR A 64 16.53 0.18 2.31
C TYR A 64 16.72 1.51 1.57
N GLY A 65 17.59 2.35 2.08
CA GLY A 65 17.85 3.68 1.51
C GLY A 65 18.52 3.64 0.13
N SER A 66 19.27 2.57 -0.16
CA SER A 66 19.87 2.31 -1.47
C SER A 66 18.99 1.49 -2.42
N GLY A 67 17.83 1.02 -1.93
CA GLY A 67 16.84 0.33 -2.76
C GLY A 67 16.07 1.29 -3.67
N GLY A 68 15.31 0.75 -4.61
CA GLY A 68 14.40 1.55 -5.43
C GLY A 68 13.31 2.25 -4.62
N VAL A 69 12.45 3.01 -5.30
CA VAL A 69 11.37 3.80 -4.69
C VAL A 69 10.42 2.98 -3.80
N GLY A 70 10.22 1.69 -4.09
CA GLY A 70 9.41 0.78 -3.28
C GLY A 70 10.06 0.36 -1.95
N CYS A 71 11.35 0.63 -1.73
CA CYS A 71 12.06 0.20 -0.54
C CYS A 71 11.90 1.09 0.69
N VAL A 72 11.11 2.16 0.60
CA VAL A 72 10.84 3.11 1.69
C VAL A 72 9.34 3.32 1.87
N VAL A 73 8.94 3.71 3.09
CA VAL A 73 7.54 4.05 3.37
C VAL A 73 7.29 5.51 2.98
N TRP A 74 6.38 5.72 2.07
CA TRP A 74 5.95 7.04 1.61
C TRP A 74 4.84 7.62 2.50
N ASP A 75 4.68 8.93 2.49
CA ASP A 75 3.71 9.62 3.35
C ASP A 75 2.26 9.21 3.04
N ALA A 76 1.92 8.93 1.78
CA ALA A 76 0.61 8.44 1.42
C ALA A 76 0.28 7.09 2.09
N ALA A 77 1.24 6.19 2.22
CA ALA A 77 1.06 4.93 2.93
C ALA A 77 0.79 5.15 4.43
N ILE A 78 1.46 6.15 5.04
CA ILE A 78 1.21 6.52 6.44
C ILE A 78 -0.20 7.09 6.60
N VAL A 79 -0.58 8.02 5.73
CA VAL A 79 -1.91 8.65 5.76
C VAL A 79 -3.00 7.60 5.59
N LEU A 80 -2.88 6.72 4.59
CA LEU A 80 -3.85 5.66 4.35
C LEU A 80 -3.92 4.68 5.51
N SER A 81 -2.78 4.23 6.04
CA SER A 81 -2.74 3.37 7.23
C SER A 81 -3.47 3.99 8.42
N LYS A 82 -3.23 5.28 8.69
CA LYS A 82 -3.92 6.00 9.76
C LYS A 82 -5.41 6.19 9.49
N TYR A 83 -5.80 6.40 8.24
CA TYR A 83 -7.19 6.52 7.84
C TYR A 83 -7.97 5.21 8.10
N LEU A 84 -7.39 4.05 7.79
CA LEU A 84 -8.00 2.74 8.05
C LEU A 84 -8.35 2.52 9.53
N GLU A 85 -7.63 3.14 10.46
CA GLU A 85 -7.90 3.07 11.91
C GLU A 85 -8.96 4.08 12.38
N THR A 86 -9.44 4.99 11.53
CA THR A 86 -10.38 6.03 11.96
C THR A 86 -11.79 5.50 12.16
N PRO A 87 -12.59 6.05 13.11
CA PRO A 87 -13.99 5.73 13.22
C PRO A 87 -14.80 6.07 11.96
N GLY A 88 -14.37 7.07 11.18
CA GLY A 88 -15.00 7.44 9.91
C GLY A 88 -14.93 6.35 8.87
N PHE A 89 -13.87 5.51 8.90
CA PHE A 89 -13.77 4.34 8.05
C PHE A 89 -14.34 3.08 8.71
N SER A 90 -14.03 2.83 9.99
CA SER A 90 -14.41 1.56 10.65
C SER A 90 -15.83 1.53 11.21
N GLY A 91 -16.53 2.68 11.33
CA GLY A 91 -17.87 2.71 11.90
C GLY A 91 -17.92 2.31 13.38
N ASP A 92 -19.11 1.99 13.87
CA ASP A 92 -19.34 1.52 15.24
C ASP A 92 -19.50 -0.01 15.22
N GLY A 93 -18.65 -0.73 15.95
CA GLY A 93 -18.70 -2.18 16.08
C GLY A 93 -17.44 -2.90 15.62
N ALA A 94 -17.59 -4.08 14.97
CA ALA A 94 -16.46 -4.78 14.39
C ALA A 94 -15.83 -3.93 13.27
N HIS A 95 -14.48 -4.00 13.15
CA HIS A 95 -13.78 -3.21 12.15
C HIS A 95 -14.29 -3.55 10.74
N THR A 96 -14.48 -2.52 9.89
CA THR A 96 -14.98 -2.67 8.51
C THR A 96 -14.18 -3.68 7.68
N LEU A 97 -12.87 -3.78 7.92
CA LEU A 97 -11.98 -4.72 7.23
C LEU A 97 -11.98 -6.14 7.84
N SER A 98 -12.63 -6.36 8.99
CA SER A 98 -12.62 -7.68 9.63
C SER A 98 -13.21 -8.74 8.71
N GLN A 99 -12.44 -9.81 8.43
CA GLN A 99 -12.81 -10.90 7.53
C GLN A 99 -13.09 -10.47 6.07
N ARG A 100 -12.54 -9.31 5.67
CA ARG A 100 -12.62 -8.85 4.28
C ARG A 100 -11.37 -9.24 3.50
N SER A 101 -11.58 -9.61 2.25
CA SER A 101 -10.49 -9.83 1.30
C SER A 101 -9.97 -8.50 0.80
N VAL A 102 -8.66 -8.28 0.95
CA VAL A 102 -8.00 -7.02 0.60
C VAL A 102 -6.82 -7.30 -0.31
N LEU A 103 -6.74 -6.55 -1.40
CA LEU A 103 -5.60 -6.54 -2.31
C LEU A 103 -4.90 -5.19 -2.21
N GLU A 104 -3.60 -5.17 -1.92
CA GLU A 104 -2.79 -3.96 -2.02
C GLU A 104 -1.94 -4.02 -3.30
N LEU A 105 -2.01 -2.97 -4.11
CA LEU A 105 -1.23 -2.78 -5.32
C LEU A 105 -0.07 -1.84 -5.06
N GLY A 106 1.14 -2.20 -5.55
CA GLY A 106 2.33 -1.39 -5.34
C GLY A 106 2.66 -1.23 -3.86
N SER A 107 2.70 -2.32 -3.12
CA SER A 107 2.79 -2.33 -1.64
C SER A 107 4.12 -1.83 -1.10
N GLY A 108 5.19 -1.83 -1.90
CA GLY A 108 6.53 -1.44 -1.46
C GLY A 108 6.97 -2.18 -0.19
N THR A 109 6.99 -1.47 0.93
CA THR A 109 7.32 -2.06 2.24
C THR A 109 6.18 -2.86 2.87
N GLY A 110 4.97 -2.80 2.32
CA GLY A 110 3.78 -3.47 2.84
C GLY A 110 3.10 -2.76 4.02
N ALA A 111 3.34 -1.47 4.21
CA ALA A 111 2.86 -0.72 5.38
C ALA A 111 1.33 -0.72 5.50
N VAL A 112 0.61 -0.48 4.40
CA VAL A 112 -0.85 -0.36 4.41
C VAL A 112 -1.51 -1.73 4.55
N GLY A 113 -1.02 -2.74 3.81
CA GLY A 113 -1.54 -4.10 3.92
C GLY A 113 -1.30 -4.71 5.30
N LEU A 114 -0.14 -4.46 5.91
CA LEU A 114 0.13 -4.86 7.29
C LEU A 114 -0.84 -4.19 8.26
N MET A 115 -1.10 -2.88 8.10
CA MET A 115 -2.10 -2.20 8.90
C MET A 115 -3.48 -2.87 8.74
N ALA A 116 -3.94 -3.11 7.51
CA ALA A 116 -5.21 -3.77 7.24
C ALA A 116 -5.29 -5.17 7.88
N ALA A 117 -4.21 -5.96 7.78
CA ALA A 117 -4.16 -7.29 8.38
C ALA A 117 -4.21 -7.27 9.92
N THR A 118 -3.68 -6.22 10.57
CA THR A 118 -3.83 -6.03 12.02
C THR A 118 -5.26 -5.62 12.42
N LEU A 119 -6.05 -5.15 11.48
CA LEU A 119 -7.46 -4.80 11.65
C LEU A 119 -8.42 -5.95 11.27
N GLY A 120 -7.87 -7.14 11.01
CA GLY A 120 -8.62 -8.37 10.78
C GLY A 120 -8.91 -8.73 9.34
N ALA A 121 -8.31 -8.04 8.38
CA ALA A 121 -8.45 -8.35 6.96
C ALA A 121 -7.63 -9.59 6.55
N ASP A 122 -8.08 -10.25 5.48
CA ASP A 122 -7.32 -11.25 4.74
C ASP A 122 -6.66 -10.56 3.53
N VAL A 123 -5.35 -10.29 3.64
CA VAL A 123 -4.63 -9.37 2.77
C VAL A 123 -3.68 -10.10 1.83
N ILE A 124 -3.70 -9.70 0.57
CA ILE A 124 -2.64 -10.00 -0.39
C ILE A 124 -1.95 -8.67 -0.71
N VAL A 125 -0.68 -8.56 -0.34
CA VAL A 125 0.18 -7.42 -0.72
C VAL A 125 0.94 -7.78 -1.98
N THR A 126 0.95 -6.87 -2.95
CA THR A 126 1.56 -7.15 -4.26
C THR A 126 2.53 -6.07 -4.68
N ASP A 127 3.62 -6.51 -5.29
CA ASP A 127 4.62 -5.66 -5.93
C ASP A 127 5.45 -6.50 -6.92
N LEU A 128 6.45 -5.91 -7.54
CA LEU A 128 7.40 -6.57 -8.41
C LEU A 128 8.24 -7.61 -7.65
N GLU A 129 8.87 -8.52 -8.39
CA GLU A 129 9.68 -9.63 -7.83
C GLU A 129 10.79 -9.13 -6.89
N GLU A 130 11.45 -8.04 -7.24
CA GLU A 130 12.56 -7.47 -6.45
C GLU A 130 12.18 -6.98 -5.06
N LEU A 131 10.89 -6.73 -4.79
CA LEU A 131 10.39 -6.28 -3.49
C LEU A 131 9.86 -7.42 -2.62
N GLN A 132 9.76 -8.64 -3.14
CA GLN A 132 9.17 -9.76 -2.40
C GLN A 132 9.91 -10.12 -1.11
N ASP A 133 11.24 -10.06 -1.12
CA ASP A 133 12.02 -10.37 0.08
C ASP A 133 11.82 -9.33 1.18
N LEU A 134 11.74 -8.05 0.82
CA LEU A 134 11.44 -6.96 1.75
C LEU A 134 10.01 -7.11 2.33
N LEU A 135 9.03 -7.38 1.48
CA LEU A 135 7.64 -7.62 1.90
C LEU A 135 7.55 -8.79 2.88
N LYS A 136 8.14 -9.95 2.55
CA LYS A 136 8.16 -11.13 3.42
C LYS A 136 8.86 -10.85 4.75
N MET A 137 9.96 -10.10 4.74
CA MET A 137 10.66 -9.69 5.95
C MET A 137 9.75 -8.85 6.83
N ASN A 138 9.10 -7.81 6.29
CA ASN A 138 8.20 -6.93 7.03
C ASN A 138 6.98 -7.67 7.58
N ILE A 139 6.41 -8.60 6.80
CA ILE A 139 5.33 -9.48 7.26
C ILE A 139 5.80 -10.30 8.47
N ASN A 140 6.95 -10.93 8.38
CA ASN A 140 7.48 -11.76 9.48
C ASN A 140 7.75 -10.95 10.76
N MET A 141 8.30 -9.74 10.62
CA MET A 141 8.57 -8.85 11.77
C MET A 141 7.29 -8.48 12.53
N ASN A 142 6.16 -8.36 11.84
CA ASN A 142 4.89 -7.91 12.40
C ASN A 142 3.85 -9.02 12.57
N LYS A 143 4.19 -10.26 12.28
CA LYS A 143 3.26 -11.41 12.29
C LYS A 143 2.48 -11.54 13.61
N HIS A 144 3.10 -11.18 14.73
CA HIS A 144 2.49 -11.25 16.07
C HIS A 144 1.35 -10.24 16.29
N LEU A 145 1.23 -9.22 15.44
CA LEU A 145 0.18 -8.19 15.49
C LEU A 145 -0.97 -8.48 14.52
N VAL A 146 -0.78 -9.39 13.57
CA VAL A 146 -1.77 -9.73 12.55
C VAL A 146 -2.91 -10.53 13.19
N THR A 147 -4.14 -10.05 13.02
CA THR A 147 -5.36 -10.71 13.51
C THR A 147 -6.17 -11.36 12.39
N GLY A 148 -6.00 -10.92 11.16
CA GLY A 148 -6.46 -11.61 9.94
C GLY A 148 -5.37 -12.48 9.33
N SER A 149 -5.17 -12.36 8.03
CA SER A 149 -4.06 -13.02 7.32
C SER A 149 -3.35 -12.05 6.39
N ILE A 150 -2.08 -12.35 6.05
CA ILE A 150 -1.33 -11.57 5.07
C ILE A 150 -0.33 -12.46 4.33
N GLN A 151 -0.26 -12.27 3.02
CA GLN A 151 0.73 -12.90 2.16
C GLN A 151 1.23 -11.92 1.09
N ALA A 152 2.49 -12.09 0.69
CA ALA A 152 3.08 -11.35 -0.43
C ALA A 152 2.99 -12.17 -1.71
N LYS A 153 2.61 -11.52 -2.81
CA LYS A 153 2.62 -12.09 -4.16
C LYS A 153 3.26 -11.13 -5.16
N VAL A 154 3.85 -11.69 -6.19
CA VAL A 154 4.30 -10.92 -7.34
C VAL A 154 3.08 -10.53 -8.16
N LEU A 155 3.01 -9.26 -8.55
CA LEU A 155 2.05 -8.76 -9.51
C LEU A 155 2.69 -7.65 -10.32
N LYS A 156 2.83 -7.88 -11.60
CA LYS A 156 3.18 -6.85 -12.56
C LYS A 156 1.91 -6.41 -13.28
N TRP A 157 1.66 -5.12 -13.27
CA TRP A 157 0.45 -4.57 -13.87
C TRP A 157 0.44 -4.82 -15.39
N GLY A 158 -0.74 -5.01 -15.95
CA GLY A 158 -0.91 -5.40 -17.35
C GLY A 158 -0.69 -6.90 -17.66
N GLU A 159 -0.26 -7.70 -16.70
CA GLU A 159 -0.15 -9.16 -16.85
C GLU A 159 -1.37 -9.88 -16.27
N GLU A 160 -1.69 -11.07 -16.81
CA GLU A 160 -2.84 -11.86 -16.33
C GLU A 160 -2.65 -12.30 -14.88
N ILE A 161 -3.72 -12.19 -14.10
CA ILE A 161 -3.75 -12.55 -12.68
C ILE A 161 -4.36 -13.95 -12.57
N GLU A 162 -3.55 -15.00 -12.75
CA GLU A 162 -4.07 -16.38 -12.74
C GLU A 162 -4.39 -16.91 -11.33
N ASP A 163 -3.78 -16.38 -10.26
CA ASP A 163 -3.78 -16.99 -8.92
C ASP A 163 -4.55 -16.22 -7.84
N PHE A 164 -5.48 -15.35 -8.19
CA PHE A 164 -6.28 -14.66 -7.20
C PHE A 164 -7.64 -15.35 -7.03
N PRO A 165 -7.96 -15.83 -5.83
CA PRO A 165 -9.08 -16.78 -5.61
C PRO A 165 -10.47 -16.20 -5.84
N SER A 166 -10.63 -14.89 -5.82
CA SER A 166 -11.89 -14.16 -6.07
C SER A 166 -11.63 -12.66 -6.13
N PRO A 167 -12.56 -11.86 -6.67
CA PRO A 167 -12.46 -10.41 -6.57
C PRO A 167 -12.33 -9.97 -5.12
N PRO A 168 -11.39 -9.07 -4.77
CA PRO A 168 -11.24 -8.57 -3.41
C PRO A 168 -12.42 -7.67 -3.04
N ASP A 169 -12.76 -7.62 -1.74
CA ASP A 169 -13.72 -6.65 -1.21
C ASP A 169 -13.16 -5.22 -1.29
N TYR A 170 -11.84 -5.06 -1.08
CA TYR A 170 -11.14 -3.78 -1.13
C TYR A 170 -9.85 -3.87 -1.93
N ILE A 171 -9.56 -2.82 -2.68
CA ILE A 171 -8.26 -2.59 -3.30
C ILE A 171 -7.64 -1.36 -2.63
N LEU A 172 -6.43 -1.52 -2.09
CA LEU A 172 -5.66 -0.45 -1.46
C LEU A 172 -4.51 -0.04 -2.38
N MET A 173 -4.31 1.26 -2.50
CA MET A 173 -3.24 1.85 -3.31
C MET A 173 -2.71 3.10 -2.61
N ALA A 174 -1.40 3.21 -2.44
CA ALA A 174 -0.78 4.36 -1.83
C ALA A 174 0.50 4.75 -2.58
N ASP A 175 0.46 5.87 -3.29
CA ASP A 175 1.61 6.49 -4.00
C ASP A 175 2.27 5.57 -5.04
N CYS A 176 1.51 4.67 -5.66
CA CYS A 176 2.03 3.66 -6.58
C CYS A 176 1.95 4.07 -8.07
N ILE A 177 1.36 5.21 -8.41
CA ILE A 177 1.24 5.72 -9.79
C ILE A 177 2.15 6.94 -9.95
N TYR A 178 3.39 6.74 -10.41
CA TYR A 178 4.40 7.80 -10.51
C TYR A 178 5.24 7.76 -11.80
N TYR A 179 5.15 6.71 -12.60
CA TYR A 179 5.70 6.65 -13.95
C TYR A 179 4.63 6.84 -15.01
N GLU A 180 4.93 7.54 -16.12
CA GLU A 180 3.97 7.73 -17.23
C GLU A 180 3.50 6.42 -17.85
N GLU A 181 4.38 5.41 -17.89
CA GLU A 181 4.08 4.08 -18.43
C GLU A 181 2.98 3.38 -17.64
N VAL A 182 2.97 3.57 -16.33
CA VAL A 182 1.98 2.97 -15.40
C VAL A 182 0.62 3.69 -15.48
N SER A 183 0.62 4.97 -15.89
CA SER A 183 -0.61 5.78 -15.96
C SER A 183 -1.48 5.44 -17.18
N ASN A 184 -0.98 4.65 -18.12
CA ASN A 184 -1.65 4.30 -19.38
C ASN A 184 -2.17 2.85 -19.44
N GLU A 185 -1.96 2.06 -18.39
CA GLU A 185 -2.48 0.69 -18.19
C GLU A 185 -3.72 0.69 -17.27
#